data_f4bb05b8a57bcaefb71110c8b3057f2d
#
_entry.id   f4bb05b8a57bcaefb71110c8b3057f2d
#
_cell.length_a   1.000
_cell.length_b   1.000
_cell.length_c   1.000
_cell.angle_alpha   90.00
_cell.angle_beta   90.00
_cell.angle_gamma   90.00
#
_symmetry.space_group_name_H-M   'P 1'
#
loop_
_entity.id
_entity.type
_entity.pdbx_description
1 polymer ?
#
loop_
_entity_poly.entity_id
_entity_poly.type
_entity_poly.pdbx_seq_one_letter_code
_entity_poly.pdbx_strand_id
1 'polypeptide(L)'
;VFALTLPFPWLTDPSADEAGVVGDTGFVASTSMAATPDELINARLRNQHLVRPGRRDPAQVVASLGAMQAQDYPAAKWAVGLRAPGCHNANIEEAFNSGAILRTHVMRPTWHFVAAADIKWLVELSAPRVHAANAYYYRQSGLDAKVFARSCAMITRVLEGGQYKTRAELAVALKRAKVPADGLKLAYIMMHAELDGVICSGPRRGKQFTYALLDERAPQARSLDRPDAIAELATRYFTSHGPATIRDFVWWSGLTVKDAQLGMEAVKPALRKEGLNGLEYWSAASTPAGRERAAAPAKGCTAFLLPNYDEFLIAYKDRGTVIDSVRAANIVAR
;
A
#
# COMPACT_ATOMS: atom_id res chain seq x y z
N VAL A 1 22.29 -6.87 -6.20
CA VAL A 1 20.94 -6.36 -5.84
C VAL A 1 20.54 -5.38 -6.92
N PHE A 2 19.92 -5.85 -8.01
CA PHE A 2 19.35 -4.95 -8.99
C PHE A 2 17.92 -4.59 -8.52
N ALA A 3 17.75 -3.42 -7.92
CA ALA A 3 16.46 -2.78 -7.83
C ALA A 3 16.09 -2.35 -9.27
N LEU A 4 15.26 -3.12 -9.94
CA LEU A 4 14.61 -2.69 -11.17
C LEU A 4 13.61 -1.59 -10.79
N THR A 5 14.06 -0.35 -10.81
CA THR A 5 13.20 0.81 -10.91
C THR A 5 12.65 0.80 -12.33
N LEU A 6 11.49 0.17 -12.51
CA LEU A 6 10.76 0.30 -13.76
C LEU A 6 10.35 1.78 -13.89
N PRO A 7 10.61 2.43 -15.03
CA PRO A 7 10.07 3.77 -15.27
C PRO A 7 8.55 3.65 -15.38
N PHE A 8 7.84 4.18 -14.41
CA PHE A 8 6.39 4.24 -14.43
C PHE A 8 5.96 5.65 -14.89
N PRO A 9 5.53 5.84 -16.14
CA PRO A 9 5.20 7.15 -16.72
C PRO A 9 4.09 7.90 -15.97
N TRP A 10 3.20 7.18 -15.28
CA TRP A 10 2.11 7.79 -14.52
C TRP A 10 2.53 8.41 -13.17
N LEU A 11 3.77 8.20 -12.72
CA LEU A 11 4.37 8.94 -11.59
C LEU A 11 4.78 10.37 -11.99
N THR A 12 4.85 10.65 -13.31
CA THR A 12 5.33 11.92 -13.87
C THR A 12 4.37 12.57 -14.85
N ASP A 13 3.16 12.02 -15.04
CA ASP A 13 2.19 12.57 -16.00
C ASP A 13 1.45 13.78 -15.40
N PRO A 14 1.74 15.01 -15.85
CA PRO A 14 1.01 16.20 -15.41
C PRO A 14 -0.41 16.29 -15.99
N SER A 15 -0.76 15.49 -17.01
CA SER A 15 -2.06 15.55 -17.68
C SER A 15 -3.22 14.92 -16.89
N ALA A 16 -2.93 14.27 -15.77
CA ALA A 16 -3.97 13.76 -14.87
C ALA A 16 -4.61 14.85 -13.97
N ASP A 17 -4.16 16.10 -14.08
CA ASP A 17 -4.61 17.20 -13.22
C ASP A 17 -5.77 18.04 -13.80
N GLU A 18 -6.21 17.80 -15.06
CA GLU A 18 -7.29 18.57 -15.70
C GLU A 18 -8.64 17.83 -15.76
N ALA A 19 -9.15 17.35 -14.62
CA ALA A 19 -10.57 17.04 -14.50
C ALA A 19 -11.21 18.10 -13.61
N GLY A 20 -11.94 19.03 -14.25
CA GLY A 20 -12.51 20.23 -13.68
C GLY A 20 -13.19 20.04 -12.32
N VAL A 21 -12.81 20.89 -11.40
CA VAL A 21 -13.53 21.10 -10.13
C VAL A 21 -14.80 21.87 -10.47
N VAL A 22 -15.94 21.18 -10.49
CA VAL A 22 -17.26 21.82 -10.44
C VAL A 22 -17.43 22.34 -9.01
N GLY A 23 -17.39 23.65 -8.87
CA GLY A 23 -17.67 24.31 -7.59
C GLY A 23 -19.12 24.14 -7.22
N ASP A 24 -19.38 23.47 -6.12
CA ASP A 24 -20.70 23.49 -5.45
C ASP A 24 -20.71 24.62 -4.41
N THR A 25 -21.45 25.69 -4.71
CA THR A 25 -21.71 26.82 -3.82
C THR A 25 -22.94 26.52 -2.98
N GLY A 26 -22.79 25.63 -2.00
CA GLY A 26 -23.79 25.36 -0.96
C GLY A 26 -23.22 25.68 0.42
N PHE A 27 -23.35 26.94 0.87
CA PHE A 27 -22.93 27.39 2.17
C PHE A 27 -23.86 26.84 3.26
N VAL A 28 -23.47 25.76 3.91
CA VAL A 28 -24.00 25.37 5.23
C VAL A 28 -22.88 25.56 6.25
N ALA A 29 -23.02 26.57 7.09
CA ALA A 29 -22.08 26.88 8.15
C ALA A 29 -22.07 25.77 9.22
N SER A 30 -21.28 24.74 9.01
CA SER A 30 -20.78 23.89 10.06
C SER A 30 -19.49 24.57 10.55
N THR A 31 -19.43 24.96 11.83
CA THR A 31 -18.25 25.52 12.48
C THR A 31 -17.12 24.49 12.52
N SER A 32 -16.49 24.27 11.37
CA SER A 32 -15.23 23.55 11.27
C SER A 32 -14.15 24.48 11.83
N MET A 33 -13.58 24.16 12.99
CA MET A 33 -12.40 24.88 13.49
C MET A 33 -11.25 24.62 12.53
N ALA A 34 -10.60 25.69 12.10
CA ALA A 34 -9.40 25.58 11.26
C ALA A 34 -8.31 24.83 12.04
N ALA A 35 -7.80 23.74 11.45
CA ALA A 35 -6.67 23.02 12.01
C ALA A 35 -5.38 23.77 11.74
N THR A 36 -4.35 23.54 12.57
CA THR A 36 -2.99 24.00 12.30
C THR A 36 -2.17 22.89 11.65
N PRO A 37 -1.09 23.22 10.91
CA PRO A 37 -0.18 22.20 10.37
C PRO A 37 0.33 21.21 11.44
N ASP A 38 0.68 21.73 12.63
CA ASP A 38 1.17 20.91 13.74
C ASP A 38 0.11 19.95 14.28
N GLU A 39 -1.15 20.38 14.38
CA GLU A 39 -2.25 19.51 14.78
C GLU A 39 -2.46 18.37 13.76
N LEU A 40 -2.37 18.69 12.47
CA LEU A 40 -2.49 17.71 11.39
C LEU A 40 -1.34 16.71 11.44
N ILE A 41 -0.09 17.15 11.56
CA ILE A 41 1.09 16.30 11.71
C ILE A 41 0.96 15.39 12.94
N ASN A 42 0.63 15.96 14.09
CA ASN A 42 0.46 15.22 15.32
C ASN A 42 -0.66 14.18 15.26
N ALA A 43 -1.75 14.48 14.55
CA ALA A 43 -2.83 13.52 14.31
C ALA A 43 -2.35 12.35 13.44
N ARG A 44 -1.63 12.61 12.35
CA ARG A 44 -1.04 11.58 11.47
C ARG A 44 -0.05 10.69 12.23
N LEU A 45 0.83 11.28 13.04
CA LEU A 45 1.79 10.52 13.85
C LEU A 45 1.09 9.55 14.83
N ARG A 46 0.00 10.00 15.47
CA ARG A 46 -0.80 9.14 16.36
C ARG A 46 -1.54 8.06 15.60
N ASN A 47 -2.25 8.42 14.52
CA ASN A 47 -3.07 7.48 13.76
C ASN A 47 -2.23 6.40 13.07
N GLN A 48 -1.00 6.76 12.65
CA GLN A 48 -0.03 5.80 12.12
C GLN A 48 0.80 5.10 13.21
N HIS A 49 0.45 5.23 14.48
CA HIS A 49 1.11 4.56 15.60
C HIS A 49 2.61 4.88 15.76
N LEU A 50 3.08 6.03 15.29
CA LEU A 50 4.44 6.49 15.53
C LEU A 50 4.60 7.14 16.90
N VAL A 51 3.57 7.83 17.37
CA VAL A 51 3.49 8.40 18.73
C VAL A 51 2.49 7.60 19.54
N ARG A 52 2.88 7.21 20.76
CA ARG A 52 2.08 6.37 21.67
C ARG A 52 1.62 5.07 21.00
N PRO A 53 2.52 4.33 20.37
CA PRO A 53 2.16 3.06 19.78
C PRO A 53 1.70 2.12 20.88
N GLY A 54 0.48 1.59 20.78
CA GLY A 54 0.02 0.51 21.64
C GLY A 54 0.85 -0.75 21.39
N ARG A 55 0.92 -1.67 22.38
CA ARG A 55 1.56 -2.96 22.15
C ARG A 55 0.79 -3.74 21.09
N ARG A 56 1.42 -3.96 19.94
CA ARG A 56 0.84 -4.64 18.78
C ARG A 56 1.81 -5.67 18.25
N ASP A 57 1.28 -6.77 17.74
CA ASP A 57 2.10 -7.65 16.94
C ASP A 57 2.32 -7.06 15.52
N PRO A 58 3.36 -7.51 14.80
CA PRO A 58 3.66 -7.00 13.46
C PRO A 58 2.51 -7.09 12.45
N ALA A 59 1.73 -8.18 12.47
CA ALA A 59 0.61 -8.36 11.55
C ALA A 59 -0.53 -7.39 11.85
N GLN A 60 -0.80 -7.08 13.12
CA GLN A 60 -1.77 -6.06 13.51
C GLN A 60 -1.38 -4.66 13.05
N VAL A 61 -0.07 -4.32 13.07
CA VAL A 61 0.43 -3.05 12.52
C VAL A 61 0.11 -2.97 11.03
N VAL A 62 0.47 -3.99 10.26
CA VAL A 62 0.21 -4.05 8.82
C VAL A 62 -1.29 -3.97 8.53
N ALA A 63 -2.11 -4.75 9.24
CA ALA A 63 -3.56 -4.75 9.09
C ALA A 63 -4.16 -3.36 9.38
N SER A 64 -3.69 -2.67 10.42
CA SER A 64 -4.22 -1.36 10.82
C SER A 64 -3.93 -0.26 9.79
N LEU A 65 -2.82 -0.36 9.06
CA LEU A 65 -2.46 0.56 7.98
C LEU A 65 -3.05 0.15 6.61
N GLY A 66 -3.65 -1.04 6.51
CA GLY A 66 -4.20 -1.60 5.29
C GLY A 66 -3.14 -2.24 4.40
N ALA A 67 -2.14 -1.50 4.00
CA ALA A 67 -0.95 -1.97 3.30
C ALA A 67 0.24 -1.08 3.65
N MET A 68 1.46 -1.64 3.57
CA MET A 68 2.70 -0.89 3.79
C MET A 68 3.67 -1.16 2.65
N GLN A 69 4.23 -0.12 2.04
CA GLN A 69 5.15 -0.32 0.92
C GLN A 69 6.37 -1.14 1.36
N ALA A 70 6.65 -2.21 0.64
CA ALA A 70 7.70 -3.19 0.95
C ALA A 70 8.64 -3.45 -0.24
N GLN A 71 8.85 -2.43 -1.09
CA GLN A 71 9.82 -2.50 -2.19
C GLN A 71 11.22 -2.73 -1.62
N ASP A 72 11.59 -2.00 -0.59
CA ASP A 72 12.75 -2.25 0.25
C ASP A 72 12.33 -3.06 1.48
N TYR A 73 12.61 -4.36 1.49
CA TYR A 73 12.18 -5.26 2.55
C TYR A 73 12.77 -4.93 3.93
N PRO A 74 14.09 -4.63 4.06
CA PRO A 74 14.65 -4.16 5.33
C PRO A 74 13.99 -2.88 5.83
N ALA A 75 13.77 -1.91 4.96
CA ALA A 75 13.12 -0.65 5.28
C ALA A 75 11.67 -0.86 5.75
N ALA A 76 10.90 -1.73 5.08
CA ALA A 76 9.55 -2.07 5.47
C ALA A 76 9.48 -2.74 6.86
N LYS A 77 10.43 -3.62 7.19
CA LYS A 77 10.52 -4.19 8.54
C LYS A 77 10.82 -3.12 9.60
N TRP A 78 11.69 -2.17 9.27
CA TRP A 78 11.96 -1.03 10.15
C TRP A 78 10.69 -0.19 10.39
N ALA A 79 9.92 0.10 9.32
CA ALA A 79 8.64 0.80 9.41
C ALA A 79 7.63 0.09 10.33
N VAL A 80 7.53 -1.23 10.23
CA VAL A 80 6.70 -2.04 11.14
C VAL A 80 7.21 -1.96 12.57
N GLY A 81 8.52 -2.11 12.77
CA GLY A 81 9.16 -2.07 14.10
C GLY A 81 8.96 -0.75 14.85
N LEU A 82 8.99 0.39 14.13
CA LEU A 82 8.71 1.72 14.71
C LEU A 82 7.28 1.80 15.30
N ARG A 83 6.34 1.01 14.77
CA ARG A 83 4.92 1.00 15.15
C ARG A 83 4.54 -0.15 16.10
N ALA A 84 5.48 -1.05 16.36
CA ALA A 84 5.31 -2.24 17.21
C ALA A 84 6.38 -2.27 18.33
N PRO A 85 6.23 -1.46 19.39
CA PRO A 85 7.24 -1.37 20.45
C PRO A 85 7.48 -2.74 21.10
N GLY A 86 8.76 -3.05 21.28
CA GLY A 86 9.22 -4.33 21.81
C GLY A 86 9.32 -5.46 20.78
N CYS A 87 8.93 -5.21 19.52
CA CYS A 87 9.20 -6.15 18.43
C CYS A 87 10.64 -6.04 17.95
N HIS A 88 11.27 -7.17 17.80
CA HIS A 88 12.60 -7.31 17.19
C HIS A 88 12.47 -7.79 15.75
N ASN A 89 13.55 -7.68 14.98
CA ASN A 89 13.61 -8.18 13.62
C ASN A 89 13.12 -9.63 13.47
N ALA A 90 13.44 -10.49 14.44
CA ALA A 90 13.01 -11.90 14.45
C ALA A 90 11.48 -12.07 14.49
N ASN A 91 10.76 -11.23 15.24
CA ASN A 91 9.30 -11.30 15.33
C ASN A 91 8.64 -10.94 13.99
N ILE A 92 9.20 -9.96 13.26
CA ILE A 92 8.68 -9.56 11.95
C ILE A 92 9.01 -10.62 10.89
N GLU A 93 10.22 -11.21 10.94
CA GLU A 93 10.58 -12.34 10.08
C GLU A 93 9.70 -13.57 10.35
N GLU A 94 9.36 -13.84 11.60
CA GLU A 94 8.45 -14.92 11.98
C GLU A 94 7.03 -14.66 11.44
N ALA A 95 6.48 -13.44 11.62
CA ALA A 95 5.17 -13.07 11.08
C ALA A 95 5.13 -13.19 9.55
N PHE A 96 6.24 -12.87 8.86
CA PHE A 96 6.38 -13.06 7.43
C PHE A 96 6.49 -14.56 7.06
N ASN A 97 7.31 -15.31 7.76
CA ASN A 97 7.55 -16.73 7.46
C ASN A 97 6.33 -17.61 7.78
N SER A 98 5.58 -17.30 8.84
CA SER A 98 4.31 -17.97 9.16
C SER A 98 3.19 -17.63 8.18
N GLY A 99 3.27 -16.48 7.49
CA GLY A 99 2.25 -16.00 6.57
C GLY A 99 1.24 -15.04 7.18
N ALA A 100 1.42 -14.61 8.44
CA ALA A 100 0.60 -13.57 9.04
C ALA A 100 0.76 -12.22 8.31
N ILE A 101 1.97 -11.95 7.80
CA ILE A 101 2.27 -10.87 6.86
C ILE A 101 2.67 -11.49 5.53
N LEU A 102 2.05 -11.03 4.45
CA LEU A 102 2.38 -11.43 3.09
C LEU A 102 2.91 -10.25 2.30
N ARG A 103 3.70 -10.52 1.27
CA ARG A 103 4.24 -9.51 0.37
C ARG A 103 3.78 -9.81 -1.04
N THR A 104 3.12 -8.84 -1.68
CA THR A 104 2.56 -8.97 -3.03
C THR A 104 2.47 -7.61 -3.70
N HIS A 105 2.18 -7.58 -5.00
CA HIS A 105 1.85 -6.34 -5.71
C HIS A 105 0.38 -5.99 -5.48
N VAL A 106 0.13 -4.84 -4.87
CA VAL A 106 -1.21 -4.26 -4.68
C VAL A 106 -1.19 -2.75 -4.86
N MET A 107 -2.34 -2.15 -5.07
CA MET A 107 -2.57 -0.71 -5.18
C MET A 107 -1.83 -0.09 -6.38
N ARG A 108 -0.58 0.26 -6.19
CA ARG A 108 0.38 0.65 -7.24
C ARG A 108 1.23 -0.57 -7.59
N PRO A 109 1.90 -0.63 -8.76
CA PRO A 109 2.70 -1.80 -9.14
C PRO A 109 4.03 -1.89 -8.34
N THR A 110 3.92 -1.82 -7.03
CA THR A 110 5.02 -1.98 -6.08
C THR A 110 4.65 -3.05 -5.06
N TRP A 111 5.66 -3.72 -4.51
CA TRP A 111 5.41 -4.66 -3.43
C TRP A 111 4.98 -3.96 -2.16
N HIS A 112 3.95 -4.52 -1.52
CA HIS A 112 3.48 -4.10 -0.21
C HIS A 112 3.45 -5.29 0.76
N PHE A 113 3.61 -5.00 2.04
CA PHE A 113 3.15 -5.88 3.10
C PHE A 113 1.65 -5.71 3.27
N VAL A 114 0.96 -6.83 3.37
CA VAL A 114 -0.48 -6.92 3.64
C VAL A 114 -0.74 -8.00 4.68
N ALA A 115 -1.80 -7.87 5.46
CA ALA A 115 -2.24 -8.96 6.33
C ALA A 115 -2.81 -10.11 5.50
N ALA A 116 -2.59 -11.36 5.93
CA ALA A 116 -3.08 -12.54 5.23
C ALA A 116 -4.60 -12.49 4.97
N ALA A 117 -5.38 -12.01 5.93
CA ALA A 117 -6.83 -11.90 5.80
C ALA A 117 -7.28 -10.93 4.70
N ASP A 118 -6.43 -9.99 4.29
CA ASP A 118 -6.79 -8.90 3.41
C ASP A 118 -6.22 -9.01 2.00
N ILE A 119 -5.26 -9.93 1.80
CA ILE A 119 -4.51 -10.00 0.54
C ILE A 119 -5.42 -10.19 -0.68
N LYS A 120 -6.46 -11.01 -0.57
CA LYS A 120 -7.29 -11.40 -1.71
C LYS A 120 -8.10 -10.22 -2.25
N TRP A 121 -8.87 -9.54 -1.39
CA TRP A 121 -9.66 -8.39 -1.82
C TRP A 121 -8.79 -7.20 -2.26
N LEU A 122 -7.60 -7.00 -1.64
CA LEU A 122 -6.66 -5.96 -2.06
C LEU A 122 -6.11 -6.21 -3.46
N VAL A 123 -5.75 -7.47 -3.77
CA VAL A 123 -5.30 -7.88 -5.10
C VAL A 123 -6.43 -7.72 -6.11
N GLU A 124 -7.62 -8.25 -5.82
CA GLU A 124 -8.81 -8.18 -6.69
C GLU A 124 -9.20 -6.72 -7.01
N LEU A 125 -9.11 -5.82 -6.03
CA LEU A 125 -9.38 -4.39 -6.21
C LEU A 125 -8.32 -3.71 -7.10
N SER A 126 -7.05 -4.07 -6.93
CA SER A 126 -5.91 -3.38 -7.56
C SER A 126 -5.62 -3.86 -8.97
N ALA A 127 -5.77 -5.15 -9.23
CA ALA A 127 -5.30 -5.83 -10.44
C ALA A 127 -5.79 -5.20 -11.74
N PRO A 128 -7.08 -4.86 -11.93
CA PRO A 128 -7.56 -4.33 -13.21
C PRO A 128 -6.82 -3.07 -13.65
N ARG A 129 -6.57 -2.16 -12.70
CA ARG A 129 -5.88 -0.90 -13.00
C ARG A 129 -4.39 -1.11 -13.25
N VAL A 130 -3.74 -1.96 -12.48
CA VAL A 130 -2.31 -2.25 -12.65
C VAL A 130 -2.08 -2.99 -13.98
N HIS A 131 -2.93 -3.95 -14.35
CA HIS A 131 -2.85 -4.61 -15.66
C HIS A 131 -3.06 -3.62 -16.81
N ALA A 132 -4.03 -2.72 -16.71
CA ALA A 132 -4.25 -1.70 -17.73
C ALA A 132 -3.02 -0.78 -17.90
N ALA A 133 -2.41 -0.34 -16.80
CA ALA A 133 -1.19 0.47 -16.83
C ALA A 133 0.01 -0.28 -17.44
N ASN A 134 0.10 -1.59 -17.22
CA ASN A 134 1.19 -2.42 -17.74
C ASN A 134 0.93 -2.98 -19.15
N ALA A 135 -0.26 -2.82 -19.72
CA ALA A 135 -0.66 -3.45 -20.98
C ALA A 135 0.30 -3.13 -22.15
N TYR A 136 0.79 -1.91 -22.22
CA TYR A 136 1.79 -1.52 -23.21
C TYR A 136 3.09 -2.33 -23.06
N TYR A 137 3.62 -2.44 -21.86
CA TYR A 137 4.86 -3.13 -21.57
C TYR A 137 4.74 -4.65 -21.76
N TYR A 138 3.58 -5.23 -21.46
CA TYR A 138 3.28 -6.62 -21.75
C TYR A 138 3.38 -6.90 -23.24
N ARG A 139 2.76 -6.08 -24.08
CA ARG A 139 2.83 -6.21 -25.54
C ARG A 139 4.25 -6.05 -26.07
N GLN A 140 4.99 -5.03 -25.61
CA GLN A 140 6.38 -4.79 -25.99
C GLN A 140 7.30 -5.96 -25.60
N SER A 141 6.97 -6.66 -24.53
CA SER A 141 7.71 -7.84 -24.06
C SER A 141 7.26 -9.15 -24.75
N GLY A 142 6.27 -9.11 -25.65
CA GLY A 142 5.71 -10.30 -26.29
C GLY A 142 4.95 -11.20 -25.31
N LEU A 143 4.38 -10.62 -24.26
CA LEU A 143 3.58 -11.33 -23.25
C LEU A 143 2.11 -11.11 -23.55
N ASP A 144 1.49 -12.10 -24.18
CA ASP A 144 0.06 -12.15 -24.48
C ASP A 144 -0.70 -13.01 -23.45
N ALA A 145 -2.02 -13.06 -23.57
CA ALA A 145 -2.89 -13.85 -22.69
C ALA A 145 -2.53 -15.34 -22.68
N LYS A 146 -2.06 -15.89 -23.81
CA LYS A 146 -1.66 -17.30 -23.91
C LYS A 146 -0.37 -17.58 -23.13
N VAL A 147 0.59 -16.66 -23.20
CA VAL A 147 1.83 -16.74 -22.44
C VAL A 147 1.53 -16.65 -20.96
N PHE A 148 0.70 -15.70 -20.52
CA PHE A 148 0.32 -15.55 -19.10
C PHE A 148 -0.43 -16.79 -18.59
N ALA A 149 -1.46 -17.27 -19.30
CA ALA A 149 -2.21 -18.46 -18.90
C ALA A 149 -1.29 -19.69 -18.74
N ARG A 150 -0.37 -19.90 -19.68
CA ARG A 150 0.61 -21.00 -19.63
C ARG A 150 1.62 -20.82 -18.50
N SER A 151 2.01 -19.59 -18.21
CA SER A 151 2.90 -19.27 -17.10
C SER A 151 2.22 -19.57 -15.77
N CYS A 152 0.98 -19.09 -15.57
CA CYS A 152 0.20 -19.35 -14.36
C CYS A 152 -0.03 -20.84 -14.14
N ALA A 153 -0.45 -21.58 -15.17
CA ALA A 153 -0.64 -23.04 -15.07
C ALA A 153 0.65 -23.77 -14.65
N MET A 154 1.81 -23.39 -15.21
CA MET A 154 3.08 -23.98 -14.82
C MET A 154 3.51 -23.61 -13.40
N ILE A 155 3.34 -22.35 -13.01
CA ILE A 155 3.66 -21.86 -11.66
C ILE A 155 2.79 -22.58 -10.64
N THR A 156 1.47 -22.69 -10.88
CA THR A 156 0.53 -23.43 -10.03
C THR A 156 1.01 -24.85 -9.82
N ARG A 157 1.24 -25.59 -10.90
CA ARG A 157 1.68 -27.00 -10.84
C ARG A 157 2.96 -27.20 -10.01
N VAL A 158 3.89 -26.23 -10.05
CA VAL A 158 5.19 -26.33 -9.34
C VAL A 158 5.06 -25.98 -7.88
N LEU A 159 4.02 -25.21 -7.51
CA LEU A 159 3.78 -24.74 -6.15
C LEU A 159 2.70 -25.52 -5.41
N GLU A 160 1.89 -26.36 -6.10
CA GLU A 160 0.85 -27.18 -5.49
C GLU A 160 1.38 -28.04 -4.32
N GLY A 161 0.52 -28.23 -3.31
CA GLY A 161 0.82 -29.05 -2.14
C GLY A 161 1.79 -28.38 -1.16
N GLY A 162 1.69 -27.07 -0.99
CA GLY A 162 2.47 -26.31 -0.02
C GLY A 162 3.94 -26.12 -0.41
N GLN A 163 4.26 -26.23 -1.71
CA GLN A 163 5.62 -26.04 -2.19
C GLN A 163 6.01 -24.55 -2.21
N TYR A 164 7.24 -24.27 -1.83
CA TYR A 164 7.84 -22.94 -1.87
C TYR A 164 9.01 -22.91 -2.82
N LYS A 165 8.99 -22.05 -3.83
CA LYS A 165 10.05 -21.94 -4.85
C LYS A 165 10.57 -20.51 -4.91
N THR A 166 11.86 -20.38 -5.08
CA THR A 166 12.49 -19.09 -5.38
C THR A 166 12.16 -18.65 -6.81
N ARG A 167 12.34 -17.37 -7.10
CA ARG A 167 12.15 -16.83 -8.45
C ARG A 167 13.03 -17.55 -9.48
N ALA A 168 14.26 -17.93 -9.09
CA ALA A 168 15.16 -18.67 -9.97
C ALA A 168 14.67 -20.09 -10.29
N GLU A 169 14.14 -20.82 -9.29
CA GLU A 169 13.55 -22.14 -9.49
C GLU A 169 12.32 -22.08 -10.39
N LEU A 170 11.45 -21.07 -10.22
CA LEU A 170 10.30 -20.83 -11.09
C LEU A 170 10.73 -20.48 -12.52
N ALA A 171 11.77 -19.66 -12.69
CA ALA A 171 12.33 -19.36 -14.01
C ALA A 171 12.80 -20.63 -14.76
N VAL A 172 13.45 -21.56 -14.04
CA VAL A 172 13.86 -22.85 -14.62
C VAL A 172 12.63 -23.67 -15.06
N ALA A 173 11.58 -23.73 -14.23
CA ALA A 173 10.35 -24.45 -14.56
C ALA A 173 9.64 -23.85 -15.79
N LEU A 174 9.54 -22.52 -15.84
CA LEU A 174 8.95 -21.78 -16.97
C LEU A 174 9.72 -22.03 -18.27
N LYS A 175 11.05 -21.99 -18.23
CA LYS A 175 11.92 -22.27 -19.40
C LYS A 175 11.75 -23.69 -19.90
N ARG A 176 11.66 -24.71 -19.02
CA ARG A 176 11.35 -26.08 -19.40
C ARG A 176 9.99 -26.22 -20.11
N ALA A 177 9.03 -25.40 -19.71
CA ALA A 177 7.73 -25.30 -20.37
C ALA A 177 7.77 -24.41 -21.65
N LYS A 178 8.92 -24.00 -22.13
CA LYS A 178 9.12 -23.12 -23.29
C LYS A 178 8.39 -21.77 -23.15
N VAL A 179 8.29 -21.26 -21.92
CA VAL A 179 7.83 -19.91 -21.63
C VAL A 179 9.03 -18.97 -21.58
N PRO A 180 9.01 -17.81 -22.26
CA PRO A 180 10.11 -16.84 -22.21
C PRO A 180 10.16 -16.21 -20.82
N ALA A 181 11.06 -16.69 -19.96
CA ALA A 181 11.18 -16.31 -18.56
C ALA A 181 12.59 -15.84 -18.22
N ASP A 182 12.96 -14.68 -18.79
CA ASP A 182 14.24 -14.01 -18.55
C ASP A 182 14.03 -12.52 -18.30
N GLY A 183 14.94 -11.89 -17.58
CA GLY A 183 14.99 -10.45 -17.35
C GLY A 183 13.65 -9.83 -16.96
N LEU A 184 13.21 -8.84 -17.74
CA LEU A 184 11.94 -8.13 -17.54
C LEU A 184 10.71 -9.02 -17.79
N LYS A 185 10.78 -9.97 -18.72
CA LYS A 185 9.64 -10.87 -19.00
C LYS A 185 9.29 -11.68 -17.77
N LEU A 186 10.29 -12.24 -17.09
CA LEU A 186 10.06 -12.94 -15.83
C LEU A 186 9.48 -12.00 -14.76
N ALA A 187 9.93 -10.74 -14.71
CA ALA A 187 9.37 -9.78 -13.76
C ALA A 187 7.87 -9.55 -13.99
N TYR A 188 7.46 -9.35 -15.24
CA TYR A 188 6.05 -9.17 -15.59
C TYR A 188 5.22 -10.44 -15.39
N ILE A 189 5.77 -11.63 -15.71
CA ILE A 189 5.08 -12.90 -15.45
C ILE A 189 4.81 -13.08 -13.96
N MET A 190 5.80 -12.84 -13.10
CA MET A 190 5.63 -12.96 -11.65
C MET A 190 4.63 -11.95 -11.11
N MET A 191 4.74 -10.68 -11.51
CA MET A 191 3.79 -9.63 -11.11
C MET A 191 2.37 -9.94 -11.60
N HIS A 192 2.21 -10.44 -12.83
CA HIS A 192 0.91 -10.84 -13.36
C HIS A 192 0.30 -11.97 -12.51
N ALA A 193 1.08 -13.00 -12.18
CA ALA A 193 0.62 -14.10 -11.34
C ALA A 193 0.25 -13.65 -9.90
N GLU A 194 0.95 -12.63 -9.35
CA GLU A 194 0.56 -12.02 -8.07
C GLU A 194 -0.75 -11.23 -8.19
N LEU A 195 -0.91 -10.43 -9.25
CA LEU A 195 -2.11 -9.63 -9.50
C LEU A 195 -3.34 -10.49 -9.84
N ASP A 196 -3.15 -11.63 -10.50
CA ASP A 196 -4.23 -12.60 -10.77
C ASP A 196 -4.58 -13.45 -9.52
N GLY A 197 -3.94 -13.18 -8.38
CA GLY A 197 -4.20 -13.92 -7.14
C GLY A 197 -3.72 -15.37 -7.18
N VAL A 198 -2.84 -15.74 -8.11
CA VAL A 198 -2.31 -17.12 -8.20
C VAL A 198 -1.24 -17.35 -7.13
N ILE A 199 -0.36 -16.36 -6.92
CA ILE A 199 0.76 -16.48 -5.99
C ILE A 199 0.88 -15.28 -5.07
N CYS A 200 1.57 -15.51 -3.95
CA CYS A 200 2.06 -14.48 -3.04
C CYS A 200 3.45 -14.87 -2.52
N SER A 201 3.99 -14.10 -1.57
CA SER A 201 5.24 -14.48 -0.89
C SER A 201 5.07 -15.76 -0.08
N GLY A 202 6.00 -16.68 -0.25
CA GLY A 202 6.26 -17.79 0.68
C GLY A 202 7.23 -17.40 1.78
N PRO A 203 7.57 -18.34 2.70
CA PRO A 203 8.58 -18.13 3.74
C PRO A 203 9.96 -17.87 3.10
N ARG A 204 10.81 -17.15 3.80
CA ARG A 204 12.16 -16.90 3.33
C ARG A 204 13.04 -18.16 3.42
N ARG A 205 13.90 -18.34 2.44
CA ARG A 205 14.96 -19.35 2.44
C ARG A 205 16.31 -18.64 2.59
N GLY A 206 16.71 -18.43 3.83
CA GLY A 206 17.84 -17.54 4.14
C GLY A 206 17.56 -16.11 3.67
N LYS A 207 18.41 -15.58 2.76
CA LYS A 207 18.21 -14.24 2.20
C LYS A 207 17.31 -14.22 0.95
N GLN A 208 16.84 -15.36 0.45
CA GLN A 208 16.03 -15.45 -0.75
C GLN A 208 14.55 -15.39 -0.43
N PHE A 209 13.79 -14.70 -1.28
CA PHE A 209 12.32 -14.78 -1.28
C PHE A 209 11.89 -16.05 -2.01
N THR A 210 10.83 -16.67 -1.50
CA THR A 210 10.10 -17.72 -2.18
C THR A 210 8.70 -17.25 -2.52
N TYR A 211 8.00 -18.01 -3.35
CA TYR A 211 6.61 -17.84 -3.72
C TYR A 211 5.82 -19.06 -3.29
N ALA A 212 4.56 -18.85 -3.01
CA ALA A 212 3.56 -19.85 -2.63
C ALA A 212 2.28 -19.62 -3.44
N LEU A 213 1.41 -20.61 -3.54
CA LEU A 213 0.05 -20.40 -4.00
C LEU A 213 -0.72 -19.57 -2.97
N LEU A 214 -1.45 -18.57 -3.44
CA LEU A 214 -2.19 -17.67 -2.56
C LEU A 214 -3.25 -18.41 -1.74
N ASP A 215 -4.04 -19.26 -2.37
CA ASP A 215 -5.13 -19.98 -1.71
C ASP A 215 -4.62 -21.01 -0.66
N GLU A 216 -3.44 -21.58 -0.86
CA GLU A 216 -2.81 -22.46 0.13
C GLU A 216 -2.14 -21.67 1.27
N ARG A 217 -1.58 -20.50 0.95
CA ARG A 217 -0.84 -19.68 1.90
C ARG A 217 -1.75 -18.83 2.79
N ALA A 218 -2.90 -18.40 2.26
CA ALA A 218 -3.88 -17.57 2.94
C ALA A 218 -5.32 -18.11 2.73
N PRO A 219 -5.62 -19.34 3.16
CA PRO A 219 -6.92 -20.00 2.89
C PRO A 219 -8.11 -19.27 3.53
N GLN A 220 -7.85 -18.41 4.54
CA GLN A 220 -8.87 -17.61 5.22
C GLN A 220 -8.93 -16.16 4.71
N ALA A 221 -8.24 -15.84 3.59
CA ALA A 221 -8.29 -14.50 3.01
C ALA A 221 -9.70 -14.16 2.56
N ARG A 222 -10.15 -12.96 2.94
CA ARG A 222 -11.49 -12.48 2.59
C ARG A 222 -11.54 -12.04 1.13
N SER A 223 -12.62 -12.35 0.43
CA SER A 223 -13.01 -11.70 -0.81
C SER A 223 -14.11 -10.70 -0.51
N LEU A 224 -14.07 -9.53 -1.14
CA LEU A 224 -15.08 -8.47 -1.03
C LEU A 224 -15.52 -8.11 -2.44
N ASP A 225 -16.78 -7.75 -2.61
CA ASP A 225 -17.17 -7.13 -3.86
C ASP A 225 -16.49 -5.76 -4.02
N ARG A 226 -16.49 -5.22 -5.24
CA ARG A 226 -15.73 -3.99 -5.52
C ARG A 226 -16.20 -2.78 -4.70
N PRO A 227 -17.51 -2.50 -4.53
CA PRO A 227 -17.99 -1.41 -3.68
C PRO A 227 -17.53 -1.55 -2.23
N ASP A 228 -17.66 -2.74 -1.65
CA ASP A 228 -17.25 -3.02 -0.26
C ASP A 228 -15.74 -2.93 -0.09
N ALA A 229 -14.96 -3.42 -1.06
CA ALA A 229 -13.51 -3.31 -1.07
C ALA A 229 -13.04 -1.84 -1.10
N ILE A 230 -13.69 -0.99 -1.90
CA ILE A 230 -13.40 0.44 -1.98
C ILE A 230 -13.74 1.13 -0.66
N ALA A 231 -14.91 0.83 -0.06
CA ALA A 231 -15.32 1.38 1.23
C ALA A 231 -14.39 0.95 2.36
N GLU A 232 -14.01 -0.33 2.40
CA GLU A 232 -13.06 -0.88 3.38
C GLU A 232 -11.69 -0.18 3.26
N LEU A 233 -11.18 -0.01 2.02
CA LEU A 233 -9.90 0.66 1.79
C LEU A 233 -9.96 2.13 2.24
N ALA A 234 -11.04 2.85 1.92
CA ALA A 234 -11.27 4.22 2.37
C ALA A 234 -11.36 4.32 3.89
N THR A 235 -12.10 3.42 4.53
CA THR A 235 -12.21 3.35 6.00
C THR A 235 -10.83 3.21 6.64
N ARG A 236 -10.02 2.27 6.17
CA ARG A 236 -8.67 2.05 6.71
C ARG A 236 -7.75 3.24 6.46
N TYR A 237 -7.79 3.80 5.27
CA TYR A 237 -6.97 4.95 4.95
C TYR A 237 -7.29 6.15 5.85
N PHE A 238 -8.54 6.59 5.91
CA PHE A 238 -8.91 7.76 6.73
C PHE A 238 -8.83 7.50 8.23
N THR A 239 -8.83 6.24 8.67
CA THR A 239 -8.58 5.87 10.07
C THR A 239 -7.10 5.93 10.41
N SER A 240 -6.25 5.37 9.58
CA SER A 240 -4.81 5.22 9.87
C SER A 240 -3.96 6.38 9.35
N HIS A 241 -4.30 6.96 8.20
CA HIS A 241 -3.53 8.03 7.56
C HIS A 241 -4.18 9.41 7.67
N GLY A 242 -5.46 9.48 8.08
CA GLY A 242 -6.10 10.77 8.31
C GLY A 242 -5.44 11.58 9.44
N PRO A 243 -5.57 12.92 9.39
CA PRO A 243 -6.26 13.77 8.42
C PRO A 243 -5.59 13.78 7.04
N ALA A 244 -6.36 13.49 6.00
CA ALA A 244 -5.87 13.41 4.63
C ALA A 244 -6.91 13.95 3.64
N THR A 245 -6.46 14.41 2.47
CA THR A 245 -7.34 14.82 1.39
C THR A 245 -7.78 13.62 0.54
N ILE A 246 -8.82 13.79 -0.27
CA ILE A 246 -9.19 12.77 -1.25
C ILE A 246 -8.09 12.56 -2.30
N ARG A 247 -7.31 13.60 -2.63
CA ARG A 247 -6.17 13.49 -3.54
C ARG A 247 -5.05 12.62 -2.96
N ASP A 248 -4.84 12.68 -1.65
CA ASP A 248 -3.90 11.78 -0.96
C ASP A 248 -4.39 10.33 -1.03
N PHE A 249 -5.69 10.10 -0.82
CA PHE A 249 -6.27 8.76 -0.94
C PHE A 249 -6.14 8.18 -2.35
N VAL A 250 -6.43 8.97 -3.39
CA VAL A 250 -6.19 8.58 -4.79
C VAL A 250 -4.74 8.21 -5.04
N TRP A 251 -3.82 9.05 -4.57
CA TRP A 251 -2.38 8.85 -4.71
C TRP A 251 -1.92 7.55 -4.02
N TRP A 252 -2.35 7.33 -2.79
CA TRP A 252 -1.94 6.17 -2.00
C TRP A 252 -2.54 4.87 -2.53
N SER A 253 -3.85 4.85 -2.76
CA SER A 253 -4.59 3.64 -3.15
C SER A 253 -4.35 3.22 -4.60
N GLY A 254 -3.95 4.15 -5.47
CA GLY A 254 -3.90 3.93 -6.92
C GLY A 254 -5.28 3.80 -7.58
N LEU A 255 -6.36 4.08 -6.87
CA LEU A 255 -7.72 4.07 -7.42
C LEU A 255 -7.93 5.23 -8.41
N THR A 256 -8.98 5.11 -9.24
CA THR A 256 -9.44 6.26 -10.02
C THR A 256 -10.06 7.32 -9.09
N VAL A 257 -10.08 8.58 -9.54
CA VAL A 257 -10.78 9.66 -8.79
C VAL A 257 -12.22 9.27 -8.52
N LYS A 258 -12.92 8.69 -9.52
CA LYS A 258 -14.29 8.24 -9.40
C LYS A 258 -14.47 7.17 -8.31
N ASP A 259 -13.62 6.14 -8.29
CA ASP A 259 -13.68 5.09 -7.26
C ASP A 259 -13.36 5.66 -5.88
N ALA A 260 -12.37 6.55 -5.77
CA ALA A 260 -12.03 7.20 -4.51
C ALA A 260 -13.16 8.07 -3.98
N GLN A 261 -13.89 8.77 -4.86
CA GLN A 261 -15.09 9.53 -4.49
C GLN A 261 -16.22 8.61 -4.00
N LEU A 262 -16.46 7.47 -4.68
CA LEU A 262 -17.43 6.48 -4.22
C LEU A 262 -17.07 5.95 -2.84
N GLY A 263 -15.80 5.60 -2.61
CA GLY A 263 -15.34 5.16 -1.29
C GLY A 263 -15.52 6.24 -0.22
N MET A 264 -15.17 7.49 -0.55
CA MET A 264 -15.34 8.62 0.35
C MET A 264 -16.79 8.82 0.75
N GLU A 265 -17.74 8.84 -0.21
CA GLU A 265 -19.16 9.01 0.08
C GLU A 265 -19.71 7.86 0.94
N ALA A 266 -19.28 6.62 0.71
CA ALA A 266 -19.71 5.47 1.50
C ALA A 266 -19.29 5.58 2.98
N VAL A 267 -18.12 6.15 3.27
CA VAL A 267 -17.56 6.23 4.63
C VAL A 267 -17.74 7.59 5.29
N LYS A 268 -18.17 8.61 4.55
CA LYS A 268 -18.32 10.01 4.99
C LYS A 268 -19.10 10.18 6.31
N PRO A 269 -20.19 9.44 6.60
CA PRO A 269 -20.87 9.54 7.88
C PRO A 269 -20.02 9.20 9.10
N ALA A 270 -18.98 8.38 8.93
CA ALA A 270 -18.03 7.99 9.98
C ALA A 270 -16.78 8.90 10.03
N LEU A 271 -16.69 9.88 9.13
CA LEU A 271 -15.56 10.80 9.04
C LEU A 271 -15.91 12.16 9.64
N ARG A 272 -14.87 12.85 10.11
CA ARG A 272 -14.91 14.28 10.43
C ARG A 272 -14.09 15.04 9.41
N LYS A 273 -14.50 16.27 9.15
CA LYS A 273 -13.85 17.20 8.22
C LYS A 273 -13.18 18.33 8.97
N GLU A 274 -11.99 18.70 8.54
CA GLU A 274 -11.22 19.85 9.03
C GLU A 274 -10.70 20.66 7.83
N GLY A 275 -10.67 21.99 7.95
CA GLY A 275 -10.14 22.89 6.91
C GLY A 275 -8.74 23.38 7.26
N LEU A 276 -7.81 23.37 6.30
CA LEU A 276 -6.50 23.99 6.42
C LEU A 276 -6.06 24.54 5.06
N ASN A 277 -5.71 25.82 4.99
CA ASN A 277 -5.20 26.48 3.76
C ASN A 277 -6.12 26.28 2.52
N GLY A 278 -7.44 26.31 2.73
CA GLY A 278 -8.42 26.13 1.66
C GLY A 278 -8.61 24.66 1.21
N LEU A 279 -7.94 23.70 1.83
CA LEU A 279 -8.10 22.27 1.56
C LEU A 279 -8.95 21.60 2.64
N GLU A 280 -9.69 20.58 2.25
CA GLU A 280 -10.48 19.73 3.14
C GLU A 280 -9.71 18.45 3.49
N TYR A 281 -9.52 18.24 4.78
CA TYR A 281 -8.89 17.05 5.35
C TYR A 281 -9.93 16.20 6.09
N TRP A 282 -9.83 14.91 5.93
CA TRP A 282 -10.77 13.94 6.47
C TRP A 282 -10.05 12.91 7.35
N SER A 283 -10.67 12.54 8.47
CA SER A 283 -10.19 11.48 9.35
C SER A 283 -11.38 10.79 10.00
N ALA A 284 -11.20 9.54 10.44
CA ALA A 284 -12.26 8.84 11.15
C ALA A 284 -12.63 9.57 12.46
N ALA A 285 -13.93 9.75 12.72
CA ALA A 285 -14.42 10.46 13.90
C ALA A 285 -14.06 9.74 15.22
N SER A 286 -13.88 8.41 15.16
CA SER A 286 -13.57 7.55 16.30
C SER A 286 -12.07 7.39 16.60
N THR A 287 -11.18 8.02 15.81
CA THR A 287 -9.74 7.88 16.07
C THR A 287 -9.32 8.55 17.39
N PRO A 288 -8.26 8.03 18.05
CA PRO A 288 -7.72 8.65 19.27
C PRO A 288 -7.42 10.14 19.10
N ALA A 289 -6.97 10.56 17.92
CA ALA A 289 -6.78 11.97 17.56
C ALA A 289 -8.07 12.80 17.64
N GLY A 290 -9.25 12.17 17.49
CA GLY A 290 -10.55 12.81 17.61
C GLY A 290 -11.00 13.05 19.05
N ARG A 291 -10.56 12.21 19.96
CA ARG A 291 -10.95 12.29 21.40
C ARG A 291 -9.97 13.10 22.24
N GLU A 292 -8.72 13.20 21.83
CA GLU A 292 -7.64 13.85 22.57
C GLU A 292 -7.13 15.13 21.87
N ARG A 293 -8.02 16.09 21.67
CA ARG A 293 -7.61 17.45 21.23
C ARG A 293 -6.70 18.17 22.23
N ALA A 294 -6.55 17.62 23.44
CA ALA A 294 -5.93 18.28 24.58
C ALA A 294 -4.67 17.61 25.16
N ALA A 295 -4.19 16.53 24.62
CA ALA A 295 -2.91 16.02 25.09
C ALA A 295 -1.78 16.81 24.40
N ALA A 296 -1.22 17.76 25.14
CA ALA A 296 -0.03 18.48 24.73
C ALA A 296 1.04 17.54 24.16
N PRO A 297 1.80 17.94 23.14
CA PRO A 297 2.94 17.16 22.65
C PRO A 297 3.82 16.82 23.86
N ALA A 298 4.35 15.60 23.89
CA ALA A 298 5.29 15.22 24.93
C ALA A 298 6.35 16.32 25.01
N LYS A 299 6.57 16.86 26.23
CA LYS A 299 7.58 17.91 26.44
C LYS A 299 8.93 17.34 26.00
N GLY A 300 9.41 17.76 24.85
CA GLY A 300 10.68 17.34 24.27
C GLY A 300 10.58 17.20 22.74
N CYS A 301 11.67 17.45 22.05
CA CYS A 301 11.78 17.19 20.61
C CYS A 301 11.85 15.69 20.39
N THR A 302 10.80 15.10 19.81
CA THR A 302 10.82 13.69 19.40
C THR A 302 11.23 13.60 17.95
N ALA A 303 12.37 12.97 17.68
CA ALA A 303 12.85 12.70 16.33
C ALA A 303 12.54 11.24 15.93
N PHE A 304 12.10 11.04 14.70
CA PHE A 304 11.90 9.72 14.12
C PHE A 304 12.86 9.50 12.96
N LEU A 305 13.62 8.40 12.98
CA LEU A 305 14.40 7.95 11.84
C LEU A 305 13.51 7.05 10.98
N LEU A 306 12.78 7.66 10.06
CA LEU A 306 11.90 6.94 9.15
C LEU A 306 12.72 6.25 8.04
N PRO A 307 12.36 5.03 7.66
CA PRO A 307 13.00 4.33 6.55
C PRO A 307 12.56 4.91 5.20
N ASN A 308 13.25 4.49 4.14
CA ASN A 308 12.78 4.73 2.77
C ASN A 308 11.36 4.18 2.58
N TYR A 309 10.50 4.95 1.92
CA TYR A 309 9.11 4.58 1.63
C TYR A 309 8.23 4.37 2.88
N ASP A 310 8.53 5.04 3.99
CA ASP A 310 7.64 5.01 5.15
C ASP A 310 6.29 5.66 4.84
N GLU A 311 5.19 5.04 5.30
CA GLU A 311 3.82 5.49 5.04
C GLU A 311 3.57 6.92 5.50
N PHE A 312 4.28 7.41 6.52
CA PHE A 312 4.17 8.79 6.98
C PHE A 312 4.56 9.83 5.92
N LEU A 313 5.39 9.44 4.95
CA LEU A 313 5.81 10.31 3.85
C LEU A 313 5.14 9.96 2.53
N ILE A 314 5.06 8.65 2.19
CA ILE A 314 4.62 8.26 0.85
C ILE A 314 3.12 8.16 0.68
N ALA A 315 2.37 8.09 1.78
CA ALA A 315 0.91 7.98 1.74
C ALA A 315 0.20 9.28 1.33
N TYR A 316 0.93 10.36 1.12
CA TYR A 316 0.36 11.67 0.78
C TYR A 316 0.92 12.18 -0.54
N LYS A 317 0.04 12.75 -1.40
CA LYS A 317 0.45 13.44 -2.62
C LYS A 317 1.10 14.77 -2.25
N ASP A 318 0.45 15.53 -1.36
CA ASP A 318 0.99 16.78 -0.82
C ASP A 318 1.76 16.53 0.48
N ARG A 319 3.05 16.80 0.44
CA ARG A 319 3.99 16.68 1.56
C ARG A 319 4.36 18.02 2.18
N GLY A 320 3.80 19.12 1.67
CA GLY A 320 4.11 20.49 2.10
C GLY A 320 3.84 20.76 3.57
N THR A 321 2.94 20.01 4.20
CA THR A 321 2.69 20.08 5.65
C THR A 321 3.80 19.45 6.49
N VAL A 322 4.61 18.55 5.93
CA VAL A 322 5.65 17.81 6.65
C VAL A 322 7.05 18.23 6.21
N ILE A 323 7.20 18.62 4.95
CA ILE A 323 8.49 18.94 4.33
C ILE A 323 8.41 20.35 3.78
N ASP A 324 9.28 21.25 4.26
CA ASP A 324 9.48 22.56 3.69
C ASP A 324 9.77 22.44 2.18
N SER A 325 9.11 23.25 1.36
CA SER A 325 9.21 23.24 -0.11
C SER A 325 10.64 23.31 -0.64
N VAL A 326 11.50 24.05 0.06
CA VAL A 326 12.94 24.15 -0.27
C VAL A 326 13.68 22.84 -0.04
N ARG A 327 13.25 22.04 0.94
CA ARG A 327 13.85 20.72 1.25
C ARG A 327 13.25 19.59 0.42
N ALA A 328 11.99 19.72 -0.02
CA ALA A 328 11.33 18.73 -0.84
C ALA A 328 12.05 18.49 -2.17
N ALA A 329 12.53 19.55 -2.82
CA ALA A 329 13.29 19.47 -4.06
C ALA A 329 14.59 18.66 -3.95
N ASN A 330 15.23 18.67 -2.78
CA ASN A 330 16.47 17.94 -2.52
C ASN A 330 16.27 16.46 -2.15
N ILE A 331 15.06 16.06 -1.75
CA ILE A 331 14.73 14.68 -1.36
C ILE A 331 14.29 13.84 -2.56
N VAL A 332 13.70 14.45 -3.57
CA VAL A 332 13.20 13.78 -4.78
C VAL A 332 14.29 13.60 -5.84
N ALA A 333 15.43 14.25 -5.70
CA ALA A 333 16.52 14.27 -6.70
C ALA A 333 17.58 13.18 -6.51
N ARG A 334 17.34 12.14 -5.72
CA ARG A 334 18.29 11.02 -5.53
C ARG A 334 17.67 9.65 -5.76
#